data_86e8d5f85e32c1366a045d62d88b98a4
#
_entry.id   86e8d5f85e32c1366a045d62d88b98a4
#
_cell.length_a   1.000
_cell.length_b   1.000
_cell.length_c   1.000
_cell.angle_alpha   90.00
_cell.angle_beta   90.00
_cell.angle_gamma   90.00
#
_symmetry.space_group_name_H-M   'P 1'
#
loop_
_entity.id
_entity.type
_entity.pdbx_description
1 polymer ?
#
loop_
_entity_poly.entity_id
_entity_poly.type
_entity_poly.pdbx_seq_one_letter_code
_entity_poly.pdbx_strand_id
1 'polypeptide(L)'
;ETAASFVLAELEKLAEPVETKKALIQVATISSENEEIGKQVGSMYHELGKDAMVAVEIGTKPTIEYEIVEGYNFDRGVLDPMMISDSRTQTTTLEDPAVLIINGKADRQMVEPYITDLWNAGKNSLLIICDGFKTDLLEASMVAREKINVIGVKAPGFGDQKLELLKDIAILTGTEVYKDQTTTPGTIGKAVISLKETVLTGGKDVSEHISDLQAIREKTKAEFDKEKIDRRIAQLRGKVGLIRVGGATEMEAEERKYLIDDATCAVEAAMKEGIVPGGATTYVHLSKTFDDDEGGGKILRDALQAPFKILMQNAGLRYGVLLDQLTFFGRGFDVMGDGEQIDLKEHGIIDPVLVIKQAITNAVSVASSALTTGVL
;
A
#
# COMPACT_ATOMS: atom_id res chain seq x y z
N GLU A 1 5.84 -28.35 0.51
CA GLU A 1 5.33 -27.40 1.53
C GLU A 1 6.25 -27.37 2.78
N THR A 2 6.61 -28.50 3.37
CA THR A 2 7.49 -28.55 4.57
C THR A 2 8.83 -27.87 4.34
N ALA A 3 9.50 -28.15 3.22
CA ALA A 3 10.76 -27.50 2.85
C ALA A 3 10.58 -25.98 2.64
N ALA A 4 9.45 -25.53 2.08
CA ALA A 4 9.17 -24.12 1.91
C ALA A 4 9.00 -23.41 3.27
N SER A 5 8.28 -24.00 4.22
CA SER A 5 8.13 -23.44 5.56
C SER A 5 9.49 -23.31 6.27
N PHE A 6 10.40 -24.27 6.08
CA PHE A 6 11.77 -24.18 6.61
C PHE A 6 12.54 -23.02 5.97
N VAL A 7 12.51 -22.90 4.63
CA VAL A 7 13.19 -21.83 3.89
C VAL A 7 12.68 -20.45 4.31
N LEU A 8 11.37 -20.31 4.51
CA LEU A 8 10.77 -19.04 4.96
C LEU A 8 11.23 -18.68 6.40
N ALA A 9 11.33 -19.67 7.29
CA ALA A 9 11.83 -19.44 8.65
C ALA A 9 13.33 -19.05 8.65
N GLU A 10 14.14 -19.62 7.75
CA GLU A 10 15.53 -19.22 7.58
C GLU A 10 15.64 -17.80 7.00
N LEU A 11 14.80 -17.45 6.01
CA LEU A 11 14.75 -16.10 5.45
C LEU A 11 14.45 -15.05 6.54
N GLU A 12 13.50 -15.31 7.43
CA GLU A 12 13.15 -14.40 8.53
C GLU A 12 14.33 -14.16 9.50
N LYS A 13 15.20 -15.15 9.70
CA LYS A 13 16.41 -14.99 10.53
C LYS A 13 17.49 -14.12 9.89
N LEU A 14 17.50 -14.05 8.56
CA LEU A 14 18.44 -13.23 7.78
C LEU A 14 17.99 -11.78 7.65
N ALA A 15 16.74 -11.48 7.98
CA ALA A 15 16.15 -10.17 7.87
C ALA A 15 16.85 -9.12 8.74
N GLU A 16 17.22 -8.00 8.16
CA GLU A 16 17.73 -6.84 8.87
C GLU A 16 16.73 -5.69 8.80
N PRO A 17 16.43 -5.01 9.92
CA PRO A 17 15.50 -3.90 9.93
C PRO A 17 16.05 -2.70 9.13
N VAL A 18 15.15 -1.95 8.49
CA VAL A 18 15.49 -0.73 7.78
C VAL A 18 15.27 0.47 8.68
N GLU A 19 16.33 1.07 9.18
CA GLU A 19 16.27 2.20 10.13
C GLU A 19 16.81 3.51 9.55
N THR A 20 17.62 3.44 8.48
CA THR A 20 18.32 4.61 7.98
C THR A 20 17.67 5.18 6.72
N LYS A 21 17.69 6.51 6.59
CA LYS A 21 17.27 7.21 5.37
C LYS A 21 17.97 6.67 4.13
N LYS A 22 19.27 6.35 4.24
CA LYS A 22 20.07 5.80 3.12
C LYS A 22 19.50 4.48 2.64
N ALA A 23 19.17 3.57 3.56
CA ALA A 23 18.61 2.26 3.21
C ALA A 23 17.24 2.37 2.55
N LEU A 24 16.36 3.26 3.04
CA LEU A 24 15.06 3.52 2.41
C LEU A 24 15.21 4.07 0.98
N ILE A 25 16.14 5.00 0.77
CA ILE A 25 16.45 5.52 -0.56
C ILE A 25 16.98 4.40 -1.47
N GLN A 26 17.85 3.54 -0.98
CA GLN A 26 18.39 2.41 -1.75
C GLN A 26 17.30 1.42 -2.17
N VAL A 27 16.41 1.02 -1.25
CA VAL A 27 15.25 0.16 -1.57
C VAL A 27 14.38 0.79 -2.66
N ALA A 28 14.02 2.06 -2.49
CA ALA A 28 13.19 2.76 -3.45
C ALA A 28 13.87 2.93 -4.82
N THR A 29 15.19 3.19 -4.83
CA THR A 29 15.98 3.35 -6.06
C THR A 29 16.05 2.05 -6.84
N ILE A 30 16.32 0.92 -6.17
CA ILE A 30 16.38 -0.39 -6.84
C ILE A 30 15.02 -0.76 -7.44
N SER A 31 13.95 -0.56 -6.69
CA SER A 31 12.61 -0.91 -7.17
C SER A 31 12.15 -0.06 -8.35
N SER A 32 12.47 1.24 -8.34
CA SER A 32 12.08 2.16 -9.41
C SER A 32 13.10 2.28 -10.55
N GLU A 33 14.29 1.70 -10.40
CA GLU A 33 15.42 1.90 -11.32
C GLU A 33 15.75 3.40 -11.58
N ASN A 34 15.37 4.28 -10.64
CA ASN A 34 15.47 5.73 -10.78
C ASN A 34 15.90 6.40 -9.47
N GLU A 35 17.06 7.07 -9.48
CA GLU A 35 17.62 7.73 -8.29
C GLU A 35 16.77 8.90 -7.80
N GLU A 36 16.13 9.66 -8.70
CA GLU A 36 15.27 10.79 -8.31
C GLU A 36 14.04 10.28 -7.56
N ILE A 37 13.37 9.27 -8.10
CA ILE A 37 12.22 8.60 -7.44
C ILE A 37 12.66 8.01 -6.11
N GLY A 38 13.76 7.27 -6.10
CA GLY A 38 14.31 6.65 -4.89
C GLY A 38 14.55 7.66 -3.78
N LYS A 39 15.15 8.81 -4.11
CA LYS A 39 15.42 9.89 -3.16
C LYS A 39 14.14 10.52 -2.61
N GLN A 40 13.14 10.78 -3.45
CA GLN A 40 11.87 11.39 -3.01
C GLN A 40 11.10 10.42 -2.11
N VAL A 41 10.86 9.19 -2.58
CA VAL A 41 10.12 8.17 -1.83
C VAL A 41 10.82 7.81 -0.51
N GLY A 42 12.11 7.47 -0.55
CA GLY A 42 12.86 7.09 0.65
C GLY A 42 12.99 8.21 1.67
N SER A 43 13.11 9.48 1.23
CA SER A 43 13.13 10.63 2.14
C SER A 43 11.79 10.85 2.81
N MET A 44 10.70 10.74 2.08
CA MET A 44 9.35 10.89 2.59
C MET A 44 9.03 9.83 3.64
N TYR A 45 9.31 8.55 3.36
CA TYR A 45 9.10 7.47 4.33
C TYR A 45 9.95 7.61 5.58
N HIS A 46 11.18 8.14 5.46
CA HIS A 46 12.01 8.44 6.62
C HIS A 46 11.38 9.49 7.55
N GLU A 47 10.66 10.48 6.99
CA GLU A 47 9.99 11.54 7.75
C GLU A 47 8.64 11.09 8.33
N LEU A 48 7.90 10.25 7.61
CA LEU A 48 6.58 9.76 8.00
C LEU A 48 6.62 8.54 8.93
N GLY A 49 7.64 7.69 8.80
CA GLY A 49 7.76 6.45 9.56
C GLY A 49 7.05 5.25 8.91
N LYS A 50 7.03 4.14 9.61
CA LYS A 50 6.59 2.83 9.08
C LYS A 50 5.09 2.69 8.79
N ASP A 51 4.28 3.50 9.46
CA ASP A 51 2.82 3.52 9.27
C ASP A 51 2.38 4.64 8.31
N ALA A 52 3.34 5.12 7.48
CA ALA A 52 3.10 6.15 6.50
C ALA A 52 2.05 5.72 5.48
N MET A 53 1.14 6.62 5.16
CA MET A 53 0.25 6.49 4.01
C MET A 53 0.72 7.43 2.92
N VAL A 54 0.72 6.93 1.70
CA VAL A 54 1.20 7.68 0.54
C VAL A 54 0.14 7.71 -0.55
N ALA A 55 -0.13 8.90 -1.04
CA ALA A 55 -0.97 9.11 -2.22
C ALA A 55 -0.10 9.63 -3.37
N VAL A 56 -0.25 9.04 -4.54
CA VAL A 56 0.47 9.46 -5.75
C VAL A 56 -0.52 10.11 -6.70
N GLU A 57 -0.21 11.32 -7.16
CA GLU A 57 -1.04 12.07 -8.08
C GLU A 57 -0.24 12.63 -9.26
N ILE A 58 -0.90 12.78 -10.40
CA ILE A 58 -0.29 13.44 -11.56
C ILE A 58 -0.30 14.95 -11.31
N GLY A 59 0.89 15.53 -11.31
CA GLY A 59 1.12 16.97 -11.14
C GLY A 59 1.16 17.71 -12.47
N THR A 60 1.13 19.03 -12.40
CA THR A 60 1.21 19.92 -13.58
C THR A 60 2.63 20.32 -13.98
N LYS A 61 3.61 20.10 -13.08
CA LYS A 61 5.04 20.37 -13.33
C LYS A 61 5.74 19.11 -13.83
N PRO A 62 6.77 19.18 -14.64
CA PRO A 62 7.51 18.01 -15.14
C PRO A 62 8.46 17.36 -14.10
N THR A 63 8.36 17.77 -12.83
CA THR A 63 9.19 17.31 -11.70
C THR A 63 8.43 16.34 -10.81
N ILE A 64 9.19 15.57 -10.01
CA ILE A 64 8.64 14.75 -8.94
C ILE A 64 8.88 15.51 -7.63
N GLU A 65 7.80 15.83 -6.92
CA GLU A 65 7.85 16.54 -5.64
C GLU A 65 7.03 15.77 -4.63
N TYR A 66 7.47 15.69 -3.37
CA TYR A 66 6.61 15.20 -2.30
C TYR A 66 6.29 16.31 -1.30
N GLU A 67 5.13 16.21 -0.71
CA GLU A 67 4.66 17.07 0.36
C GLU A 67 4.05 16.19 1.46
N ILE A 68 4.24 16.57 2.71
CA ILE A 68 3.58 15.92 3.83
C ILE A 68 2.40 16.79 4.24
N VAL A 69 1.20 16.27 4.07
CA VAL A 69 -0.05 16.96 4.39
C VAL A 69 -0.77 16.28 5.56
N GLU A 70 -1.58 17.04 6.28
CA GLU A 70 -2.50 16.48 7.24
C GLU A 70 -3.59 15.68 6.51
N GLY A 71 -3.83 14.45 6.97
CA GLY A 71 -4.80 13.56 6.36
C GLY A 71 -5.27 12.48 7.32
N TYR A 72 -6.47 11.99 7.08
CA TYR A 72 -7.08 10.89 7.82
C TYR A 72 -7.07 9.63 6.95
N ASN A 73 -6.55 8.55 7.50
CA ASN A 73 -6.49 7.27 6.80
C ASN A 73 -7.18 6.16 7.59
N PHE A 74 -7.69 5.16 6.89
CA PHE A 74 -8.21 3.94 7.51
C PHE A 74 -8.13 2.73 6.56
N ASP A 75 -8.01 1.55 7.16
CA ASP A 75 -7.79 0.26 6.53
C ASP A 75 -9.08 -0.36 5.94
N ARG A 76 -9.83 0.43 5.18
CA ARG A 76 -11.01 -0.02 4.44
C ARG A 76 -11.05 0.66 3.08
N GLY A 77 -11.31 -0.13 2.06
CA GLY A 77 -11.38 0.34 0.67
C GLY A 77 -12.78 0.35 0.11
N VAL A 78 -12.87 0.35 -1.22
CA VAL A 78 -14.14 0.36 -1.95
C VAL A 78 -15.02 -0.83 -1.60
N LEU A 79 -16.33 -0.62 -1.66
CA LEU A 79 -17.33 -1.67 -1.44
C LEU A 79 -17.39 -2.71 -2.56
N ASP A 80 -17.08 -2.29 -3.78
CA ASP A 80 -17.09 -3.15 -4.96
C ASP A 80 -15.89 -2.80 -5.87
N PRO A 81 -15.12 -3.79 -6.35
CA PRO A 81 -13.99 -3.54 -7.24
C PRO A 81 -14.35 -2.78 -8.53
N MET A 82 -15.60 -2.87 -9.00
CA MET A 82 -16.07 -2.11 -10.16
C MET A 82 -16.08 -0.59 -9.93
N MET A 83 -15.98 -0.13 -8.69
CA MET A 83 -15.87 1.29 -8.35
C MET A 83 -14.45 1.84 -8.57
N ILE A 84 -13.47 0.99 -8.82
CA ILE A 84 -12.10 1.40 -9.16
C ILE A 84 -12.10 2.04 -10.56
N SER A 85 -11.50 3.22 -10.67
CA SER A 85 -11.37 3.94 -11.93
C SER A 85 -10.03 3.69 -12.64
N ASP A 86 -8.96 3.52 -11.87
CA ASP A 86 -7.63 3.16 -12.37
C ASP A 86 -7.35 1.68 -12.07
N SER A 87 -7.49 0.84 -13.09
CA SER A 87 -7.30 -0.62 -12.94
C SER A 87 -5.84 -1.03 -12.75
N ARG A 88 -4.87 -0.18 -13.08
CA ARG A 88 -3.43 -0.47 -12.94
C ARG A 88 -2.97 -0.23 -11.51
N THR A 89 -3.30 0.91 -10.93
CA THR A 89 -3.03 1.22 -9.51
C THR A 89 -4.06 0.63 -8.56
N GLN A 90 -5.17 0.12 -9.09
CA GLN A 90 -6.32 -0.35 -8.33
C GLN A 90 -6.85 0.69 -7.34
N THR A 91 -6.89 1.95 -7.78
CA THR A 91 -7.36 3.09 -6.98
C THR A 91 -8.45 3.89 -7.69
N THR A 92 -9.19 4.66 -6.91
CA THR A 92 -10.07 5.72 -7.37
C THR A 92 -9.74 6.99 -6.62
N THR A 93 -9.52 8.07 -7.36
CA THR A 93 -9.30 9.40 -6.81
C THR A 93 -10.51 10.27 -7.03
N LEU A 94 -10.99 10.92 -5.98
CA LEU A 94 -12.06 11.90 -6.03
C LEU A 94 -11.51 13.26 -5.58
N GLU A 95 -11.74 14.29 -6.41
CA GLU A 95 -11.40 15.67 -6.08
C GLU A 95 -12.67 16.39 -5.60
N ASP A 96 -12.57 17.09 -4.49
CA ASP A 96 -13.66 17.82 -3.83
C ASP A 96 -14.99 17.06 -3.72
N PRO A 97 -14.98 15.75 -3.37
CA PRO A 97 -16.22 15.00 -3.28
C PRO A 97 -17.12 15.50 -2.15
N ALA A 98 -18.42 15.44 -2.37
CA ALA A 98 -19.36 15.44 -1.26
C ALA A 98 -19.23 14.13 -0.47
N VAL A 99 -19.42 14.17 0.85
CA VAL A 99 -19.25 13.00 1.73
C VAL A 99 -20.52 12.73 2.50
N LEU A 100 -21.02 11.50 2.42
CA LEU A 100 -22.15 11.02 3.21
C LEU A 100 -21.70 9.85 4.07
N ILE A 101 -22.01 9.90 5.36
CA ILE A 101 -21.60 8.89 6.35
C ILE A 101 -22.83 8.18 6.89
N ILE A 102 -22.94 6.87 6.67
CA ILE A 102 -24.11 6.08 7.03
C ILE A 102 -23.70 4.95 7.97
N ASN A 103 -24.25 4.93 9.18
CA ASN A 103 -24.04 3.81 10.11
C ASN A 103 -25.01 2.67 9.77
N GLY A 104 -24.65 1.86 8.78
CA GLY A 104 -25.46 0.77 8.26
C GLY A 104 -25.29 0.59 6.75
N LYS A 105 -26.18 -0.15 6.11
CA LYS A 105 -26.21 -0.30 4.65
C LYS A 105 -26.96 0.88 4.02
N ALA A 106 -26.35 1.45 2.99
CA ALA A 106 -26.96 2.47 2.17
C ALA A 106 -27.94 1.87 1.14
N ASP A 107 -29.06 2.50 0.90
CA ASP A 107 -30.00 2.17 -0.14
C ASP A 107 -30.29 3.37 -1.06
N ARG A 108 -30.98 3.08 -2.16
CA ARG A 108 -31.26 4.08 -3.18
C ARG A 108 -32.13 5.23 -2.64
N GLN A 109 -33.11 4.94 -1.79
CA GLN A 109 -34.00 5.97 -1.23
C GLN A 109 -33.24 6.97 -0.35
N MET A 110 -32.21 6.51 0.36
CA MET A 110 -31.35 7.37 1.17
C MET A 110 -30.50 8.31 0.30
N VAL A 111 -29.96 7.83 -0.82
CA VAL A 111 -28.88 8.48 -1.55
C VAL A 111 -29.34 9.26 -2.79
N GLU A 112 -30.41 8.83 -3.47
CA GLU A 112 -30.90 9.43 -4.72
C GLU A 112 -31.21 10.94 -4.61
N PRO A 113 -31.81 11.46 -3.51
CA PRO A 113 -32.01 12.91 -3.37
C PRO A 113 -30.67 13.69 -3.39
N TYR A 114 -29.64 13.19 -2.72
CA TYR A 114 -28.33 13.82 -2.70
C TYR A 114 -27.65 13.79 -4.07
N ILE A 115 -27.76 12.69 -4.82
CA ILE A 115 -27.25 12.61 -6.19
C ILE A 115 -27.87 13.70 -7.06
N THR A 116 -29.18 13.89 -6.95
CA THR A 116 -29.92 14.89 -7.73
C THR A 116 -29.49 16.31 -7.34
N ASP A 117 -29.39 16.60 -6.06
CA ASP A 117 -29.01 17.93 -5.56
C ASP A 117 -27.57 18.28 -5.91
N LEU A 118 -26.64 17.32 -5.75
CA LEU A 118 -25.23 17.50 -6.11
C LEU A 118 -25.06 17.72 -7.61
N TRP A 119 -25.76 16.96 -8.44
CA TRP A 119 -25.76 17.16 -9.89
C TRP A 119 -26.25 18.57 -10.28
N ASN A 120 -27.36 19.03 -9.71
CA ASN A 120 -27.88 20.36 -9.92
C ASN A 120 -26.93 21.47 -9.42
N ALA A 121 -26.13 21.17 -8.39
CA ALA A 121 -25.10 22.08 -7.88
C ALA A 121 -23.77 22.04 -8.66
N GLY A 122 -23.69 21.23 -9.75
CA GLY A 122 -22.49 21.09 -10.56
C GLY A 122 -21.38 20.25 -9.92
N LYS A 123 -21.70 19.48 -8.85
CA LYS A 123 -20.79 18.50 -8.26
C LYS A 123 -20.87 17.19 -9.03
N ASN A 124 -19.72 16.54 -9.23
CA ASN A 124 -19.60 15.34 -10.05
C ASN A 124 -19.17 14.09 -9.26
N SER A 125 -18.99 14.20 -7.94
CA SER A 125 -18.53 13.08 -7.10
C SER A 125 -19.18 13.06 -5.72
N LEU A 126 -19.54 11.85 -5.27
CA LEU A 126 -20.11 11.56 -3.96
C LEU A 126 -19.39 10.36 -3.34
N LEU A 127 -18.77 10.56 -2.20
CA LEU A 127 -18.16 9.52 -1.37
C LEU A 127 -19.16 9.10 -0.30
N ILE A 128 -19.45 7.80 -0.20
CA ILE A 128 -20.35 7.26 0.82
C ILE A 128 -19.58 6.28 1.69
N ILE A 129 -19.46 6.59 2.98
CA ILE A 129 -18.82 5.72 3.97
C ILE A 129 -19.92 4.96 4.72
N CYS A 130 -20.00 3.63 4.52
CA CYS A 130 -21.09 2.80 5.08
C CYS A 130 -20.68 1.33 5.19
N ASP A 131 -21.57 0.49 5.73
CA ASP A 131 -21.32 -0.96 5.84
C ASP A 131 -21.42 -1.71 4.51
N GLY A 132 -22.13 -1.15 3.55
CA GLY A 132 -22.33 -1.72 2.22
C GLY A 132 -23.47 -1.04 1.47
N PHE A 133 -23.54 -1.26 0.17
CA PHE A 133 -24.68 -0.85 -0.67
C PHE A 133 -25.69 -1.99 -0.74
N LYS A 134 -26.99 -1.65 -0.77
CA LYS A 134 -28.01 -2.57 -1.27
C LYS A 134 -27.91 -2.64 -2.79
N THR A 135 -28.41 -3.73 -3.38
CA THR A 135 -28.30 -4.02 -4.82
C THR A 135 -28.84 -2.87 -5.68
N ASP A 136 -29.98 -2.29 -5.28
CA ASP A 136 -30.63 -1.18 -5.98
C ASP A 136 -29.76 0.10 -6.04
N LEU A 137 -29.01 0.40 -4.98
CA LEU A 137 -28.08 1.52 -4.98
C LEU A 137 -26.80 1.20 -5.78
N LEU A 138 -26.29 -0.03 -5.68
CA LEU A 138 -25.12 -0.44 -6.45
C LEU A 138 -25.38 -0.32 -7.96
N GLU A 139 -26.50 -0.85 -8.44
CA GLU A 139 -26.91 -0.73 -9.84
C GLU A 139 -27.09 0.75 -10.25
N ALA A 140 -27.77 1.54 -9.41
CA ALA A 140 -28.00 2.96 -9.69
C ALA A 140 -26.67 3.75 -9.76
N SER A 141 -25.70 3.45 -8.88
CA SER A 141 -24.38 4.10 -8.87
C SER A 141 -23.59 3.82 -10.14
N MET A 142 -23.67 2.60 -10.67
CA MET A 142 -23.01 2.23 -11.92
C MET A 142 -23.62 2.93 -13.14
N VAL A 143 -24.94 3.06 -13.17
CA VAL A 143 -25.65 3.77 -14.25
C VAL A 143 -25.38 5.30 -14.18
N ALA A 144 -25.31 5.85 -12.97
CA ALA A 144 -25.08 7.27 -12.77
C ALA A 144 -23.65 7.74 -13.05
N ARG A 145 -22.68 6.83 -13.19
CA ARG A 145 -21.23 7.10 -13.23
C ARG A 145 -20.82 8.14 -14.28
N GLU A 146 -21.50 8.22 -15.41
CA GLU A 146 -21.23 9.23 -16.44
C GLU A 146 -21.61 10.67 -16.01
N LYS A 147 -22.53 10.80 -15.06
CA LYS A 147 -23.05 12.09 -14.57
C LYS A 147 -22.44 12.45 -13.23
N ILE A 148 -22.45 11.52 -12.29
CA ILE A 148 -21.90 11.68 -10.95
C ILE A 148 -21.22 10.38 -10.52
N ASN A 149 -19.99 10.48 -10.11
CA ASN A 149 -19.22 9.33 -9.63
C ASN A 149 -19.55 9.05 -8.17
N VAL A 150 -20.36 8.01 -7.91
CA VAL A 150 -20.74 7.59 -6.56
C VAL A 150 -19.87 6.44 -6.13
N ILE A 151 -19.00 6.68 -5.15
CA ILE A 151 -18.07 5.69 -4.63
C ILE A 151 -18.47 5.31 -3.19
N GLY A 152 -18.69 4.02 -2.97
CA GLY A 152 -18.93 3.46 -1.66
C GLY A 152 -17.65 2.91 -1.03
N VAL A 153 -17.41 3.28 0.22
CA VAL A 153 -16.28 2.81 1.02
C VAL A 153 -16.80 2.14 2.28
N LYS A 154 -16.15 1.04 2.66
CA LYS A 154 -16.51 0.30 3.86
C LYS A 154 -16.17 1.09 5.12
N ALA A 155 -17.13 1.21 6.04
CA ALA A 155 -16.94 1.89 7.33
C ALA A 155 -15.80 1.25 8.15
N PRO A 156 -14.90 2.06 8.77
CA PRO A 156 -13.85 1.55 9.62
C PRO A 156 -14.39 1.03 10.97
N GLY A 157 -13.66 0.09 11.58
CA GLY A 157 -13.98 -0.46 12.88
C GLY A 157 -15.17 -1.41 12.90
N PHE A 158 -15.54 -1.85 14.12
CA PHE A 158 -16.66 -2.76 14.38
C PHE A 158 -17.36 -2.36 15.68
N GLY A 159 -18.66 -2.72 15.82
CA GLY A 159 -19.44 -2.45 17.02
C GLY A 159 -19.49 -0.97 17.42
N ASP A 160 -19.32 -0.68 18.70
CA ASP A 160 -19.37 0.69 19.23
C ASP A 160 -18.22 1.58 18.71
N GLN A 161 -17.04 1.00 18.53
CA GLN A 161 -15.88 1.70 17.97
C GLN A 161 -16.15 2.25 16.57
N LYS A 162 -16.92 1.53 15.74
CA LYS A 162 -17.28 1.99 14.40
C LYS A 162 -18.01 3.33 14.46
N LEU A 163 -18.99 3.47 15.34
CA LEU A 163 -19.76 4.72 15.46
C LEU A 163 -18.88 5.91 15.89
N GLU A 164 -17.89 5.67 16.76
CA GLU A 164 -16.93 6.70 17.16
C GLU A 164 -16.04 7.13 16.01
N LEU A 165 -15.50 6.19 15.24
CA LEU A 165 -14.69 6.49 14.05
C LEU A 165 -15.50 7.21 12.95
N LEU A 166 -16.77 6.81 12.75
CA LEU A 166 -17.66 7.52 11.83
C LEU A 166 -17.94 8.96 12.25
N LYS A 167 -18.04 9.23 13.58
CA LYS A 167 -18.15 10.60 14.10
C LYS A 167 -16.87 11.40 13.88
N ASP A 168 -15.71 10.80 14.06
CA ASP A 168 -14.42 11.45 13.79
C ASP A 168 -14.34 11.90 12.33
N ILE A 169 -14.69 11.00 11.39
CA ILE A 169 -14.73 11.33 9.96
C ILE A 169 -15.82 12.40 9.66
N ALA A 170 -16.95 12.35 10.34
CA ALA A 170 -18.01 13.33 10.18
C ALA A 170 -17.53 14.75 10.57
N ILE A 171 -16.82 14.87 11.68
CA ILE A 171 -16.23 16.14 12.11
C ILE A 171 -15.18 16.62 11.09
N LEU A 172 -14.29 15.73 10.64
CA LEU A 172 -13.29 16.03 9.64
C LEU A 172 -13.90 16.54 8.32
N THR A 173 -15.00 15.95 7.89
CA THR A 173 -15.68 16.33 6.63
C THR A 173 -16.73 17.41 6.80
N GLY A 174 -17.04 17.76 8.04
CA GLY A 174 -18.00 18.80 8.39
C GLY A 174 -19.46 18.40 8.15
N THR A 175 -19.78 17.15 8.44
CA THR A 175 -21.13 16.59 8.37
C THR A 175 -21.48 15.90 9.68
N GLU A 176 -22.65 15.25 9.70
CA GLU A 176 -23.05 14.32 10.75
C GLU A 176 -23.22 12.92 10.17
N VAL A 177 -23.19 11.92 11.03
CA VAL A 177 -23.63 10.57 10.65
C VAL A 177 -25.10 10.62 10.25
N TYR A 178 -25.42 10.10 9.07
CA TYR A 178 -26.76 10.15 8.47
C TYR A 178 -27.86 9.71 9.46
N LYS A 179 -28.84 10.55 9.62
CA LYS A 179 -30.04 10.30 10.43
C LYS A 179 -31.28 10.18 9.52
N ASP A 180 -31.43 11.13 8.63
CA ASP A 180 -32.54 11.25 7.67
C ASP A 180 -32.14 12.20 6.51
N GLN A 181 -33.09 12.52 5.65
CA GLN A 181 -32.87 13.37 4.47
C GLN A 181 -32.53 14.84 4.79
N THR A 182 -32.56 15.25 6.06
CA THR A 182 -32.12 16.59 6.48
C THR A 182 -30.62 16.67 6.73
N THR A 183 -29.91 15.52 6.76
CA THR A 183 -28.47 15.47 6.93
C THR A 183 -27.78 16.12 5.72
N THR A 184 -26.99 17.16 5.95
CA THR A 184 -26.24 17.84 4.89
C THR A 184 -24.94 17.07 4.62
N PRO A 185 -24.63 16.69 3.36
CA PRO A 185 -23.35 16.08 3.01
C PRO A 185 -22.17 16.99 3.40
N GLY A 186 -21.10 16.37 3.91
CA GLY A 186 -19.85 17.06 4.14
C GLY A 186 -19.03 17.23 2.86
N THR A 187 -17.82 17.74 2.99
CA THR A 187 -16.86 17.88 1.89
C THR A 187 -15.48 17.53 2.37
N ILE A 188 -14.66 17.02 1.45
CA ILE A 188 -13.24 16.75 1.68
C ILE A 188 -12.47 17.20 0.44
N GLY A 189 -11.28 17.76 0.58
CA GLY A 189 -10.51 18.24 -0.58
C GLY A 189 -10.17 17.12 -1.55
N LYS A 190 -9.73 15.97 -1.03
CA LYS A 190 -9.39 14.81 -1.87
C LYS A 190 -9.60 13.49 -1.13
N ALA A 191 -10.05 12.49 -1.86
CA ALA A 191 -10.12 11.10 -1.38
C ALA A 191 -9.41 10.18 -2.37
N VAL A 192 -8.43 9.41 -1.89
CA VAL A 192 -7.77 8.34 -2.62
C VAL A 192 -8.17 7.02 -2.00
N ILE A 193 -8.77 6.15 -2.80
CA ILE A 193 -9.43 4.94 -2.33
C ILE A 193 -8.91 3.75 -3.11
N SER A 194 -8.39 2.75 -2.40
CA SER A 194 -7.95 1.48 -2.96
C SER A 194 -8.93 0.35 -2.63
N LEU A 195 -8.58 -0.89 -2.95
CA LEU A 195 -9.33 -2.07 -2.51
C LEU A 195 -9.27 -2.30 -1.00
N LYS A 196 -8.27 -1.77 -0.31
CA LYS A 196 -7.99 -2.10 1.10
C LYS A 196 -8.01 -0.90 2.03
N GLU A 197 -7.81 0.30 1.52
CA GLU A 197 -7.58 1.50 2.33
C GLU A 197 -8.16 2.75 1.70
N THR A 198 -8.38 3.76 2.50
CA THR A 198 -8.88 5.07 2.10
C THR A 198 -8.09 6.17 2.79
N VAL A 199 -7.67 7.15 2.01
CA VAL A 199 -6.93 8.34 2.44
C VAL A 199 -7.78 9.56 2.13
N LEU A 200 -8.01 10.40 3.14
CA LEU A 200 -8.78 11.64 3.05
C LEU A 200 -7.85 12.82 3.39
N THR A 201 -7.76 13.81 2.52
CA THR A 201 -6.92 15.00 2.72
C THR A 201 -7.73 16.29 2.47
N GLY A 202 -7.30 17.41 3.06
CA GLY A 202 -8.01 18.69 2.91
C GLY A 202 -9.33 18.74 3.68
N GLY A 203 -9.40 18.08 4.84
CA GLY A 203 -10.55 18.15 5.75
C GLY A 203 -10.59 19.44 6.55
N LYS A 204 -11.60 19.57 7.40
CA LYS A 204 -11.73 20.68 8.37
C LYS A 204 -10.73 20.53 9.50
N ASP A 205 -10.44 21.63 10.17
CA ASP A 205 -9.64 21.62 11.40
C ASP A 205 -10.35 20.81 12.49
N VAL A 206 -9.61 19.81 13.01
CA VAL A 206 -10.07 18.90 14.05
C VAL A 206 -9.40 19.13 15.41
N SER A 207 -8.68 20.25 15.57
CA SER A 207 -7.90 20.56 16.77
C SER A 207 -8.75 20.62 18.04
N GLU A 208 -9.96 21.18 17.96
CA GLU A 208 -10.92 21.23 19.08
C GLU A 208 -11.37 19.80 19.47
N HIS A 209 -11.74 18.99 18.49
CA HIS A 209 -12.14 17.61 18.72
C HIS A 209 -11.01 16.76 19.33
N ILE A 210 -9.77 16.97 18.87
CA ILE A 210 -8.60 16.30 19.46
C ILE A 210 -8.42 16.73 20.93
N SER A 211 -8.63 17.99 21.26
CA SER A 211 -8.57 18.48 22.65
C SER A 211 -9.64 17.85 23.51
N ASP A 212 -10.86 17.68 22.99
CA ASP A 212 -11.96 17.00 23.69
C ASP A 212 -11.63 15.53 23.95
N LEU A 213 -11.08 14.83 22.95
CA LEU A 213 -10.63 13.45 23.11
C LEU A 213 -9.52 13.32 24.16
N GLN A 214 -8.58 14.26 24.23
CA GLN A 214 -7.54 14.30 25.27
C GLN A 214 -8.14 14.49 26.67
N ALA A 215 -9.11 15.38 26.82
CA ALA A 215 -9.81 15.58 28.07
C ALA A 215 -10.61 14.33 28.52
N ILE A 216 -11.21 13.60 27.58
CA ILE A 216 -11.88 12.33 27.84
C ILE A 216 -10.87 11.28 28.27
N ARG A 217 -9.73 11.19 27.58
CA ARG A 217 -8.63 10.26 27.90
C ARG A 217 -8.12 10.44 29.34
N GLU A 218 -7.92 11.66 29.79
CA GLU A 218 -7.48 11.96 31.16
C GLU A 218 -8.46 11.47 32.23
N LYS A 219 -9.77 11.51 31.94
CA LYS A 219 -10.83 11.05 32.84
C LYS A 219 -11.06 9.53 32.78
N THR A 220 -10.58 8.87 31.72
CA THR A 220 -10.75 7.43 31.49
C THR A 220 -9.81 6.63 32.40
N LYS A 221 -10.34 5.64 33.14
CA LYS A 221 -9.55 4.82 34.07
C LYS A 221 -9.01 3.55 33.45
N ALA A 222 -9.75 2.96 32.50
CA ALA A 222 -9.39 1.69 31.87
C ALA A 222 -8.31 1.91 30.81
N GLU A 223 -7.19 1.23 30.93
CA GLU A 223 -6.03 1.39 30.02
C GLU A 223 -6.41 1.04 28.58
N PHE A 224 -7.19 0.00 28.37
CA PHE A 224 -7.69 -0.40 27.06
C PHE A 224 -8.55 0.69 26.36
N ASP A 225 -9.35 1.43 27.11
CA ASP A 225 -10.14 2.53 26.56
C ASP A 225 -9.27 3.76 26.29
N LYS A 226 -8.23 4.01 27.07
CA LYS A 226 -7.24 5.03 26.78
C LYS A 226 -6.50 4.75 25.47
N GLU A 227 -6.06 3.51 25.25
CA GLU A 227 -5.39 3.10 24.01
C GLU A 227 -6.30 3.32 22.78
N LYS A 228 -7.61 3.07 22.88
CA LYS A 228 -8.55 3.36 21.79
C LYS A 228 -8.60 4.86 21.47
N ILE A 229 -8.68 5.70 22.52
CA ILE A 229 -8.70 7.15 22.35
C ILE A 229 -7.37 7.63 21.76
N ASP A 230 -6.23 7.10 22.23
CA ASP A 230 -4.91 7.45 21.69
C ASP A 230 -4.79 7.10 20.19
N ARG A 231 -5.32 5.96 19.75
CA ARG A 231 -5.37 5.59 18.32
C ARG A 231 -6.23 6.56 17.51
N ARG A 232 -7.38 6.98 17.99
CA ARG A 232 -8.25 7.97 17.33
C ARG A 232 -7.54 9.32 17.20
N ILE A 233 -6.89 9.79 18.26
CA ILE A 233 -6.10 11.03 18.24
C ILE A 233 -4.94 10.91 17.23
N ALA A 234 -4.25 9.77 17.20
CA ALA A 234 -3.17 9.54 16.24
C ALA A 234 -3.68 9.54 14.79
N GLN A 235 -4.83 8.92 14.51
CA GLN A 235 -5.45 8.95 13.18
C GLN A 235 -5.89 10.37 12.76
N LEU A 236 -6.47 11.16 13.67
CA LEU A 236 -6.88 12.54 13.40
C LEU A 236 -5.69 13.49 13.20
N ARG A 237 -4.54 13.20 13.82
CA ARG A 237 -3.26 13.88 13.60
C ARG A 237 -2.44 13.28 12.47
N GLY A 238 -3.01 12.34 11.75
CA GLY A 238 -2.33 11.60 10.72
C GLY A 238 -1.66 12.51 9.69
N LYS A 239 -0.50 12.07 9.23
CA LYS A 239 0.21 12.69 8.13
C LYS A 239 0.17 11.75 6.94
N VAL A 240 -0.05 12.33 5.78
CA VAL A 240 -0.07 11.61 4.50
C VAL A 240 1.02 12.17 3.63
N GLY A 241 1.80 11.28 3.03
CA GLY A 241 2.74 11.66 1.98
C GLY A 241 2.00 11.84 0.66
N LEU A 242 2.09 13.02 0.08
CA LEU A 242 1.54 13.30 -1.24
C LEU A 242 2.67 13.44 -2.23
N ILE A 243 2.79 12.51 -3.18
CA ILE A 243 3.78 12.60 -4.25
C ILE A 243 3.10 13.11 -5.50
N ARG A 244 3.55 14.28 -5.98
CA ARG A 244 3.12 14.85 -7.26
C ARG A 244 4.12 14.47 -8.35
N VAL A 245 3.62 13.78 -9.35
CA VAL A 245 4.41 13.24 -10.45
C VAL A 245 4.08 13.98 -11.72
N GLY A 246 5.08 14.55 -12.35
CA GLY A 246 4.91 15.13 -13.68
C GLY A 246 5.81 14.50 -14.71
N GLY A 247 5.50 14.77 -15.96
CA GLY A 247 6.29 14.36 -17.13
C GLY A 247 6.17 15.39 -18.24
N ALA A 248 7.03 15.31 -19.24
CA ALA A 248 6.91 16.14 -20.43
C ALA A 248 5.69 15.75 -21.28
N THR A 249 5.18 14.51 -21.09
CA THR A 249 3.96 13.99 -21.69
C THR A 249 3.13 13.27 -20.63
N GLU A 250 1.84 13.08 -20.90
CA GLU A 250 0.94 12.32 -20.03
C GLU A 250 1.41 10.87 -19.85
N MET A 251 1.88 10.23 -20.93
CA MET A 251 2.44 8.87 -20.87
C MET A 251 3.67 8.78 -19.96
N GLU A 252 4.57 9.77 -20.02
CA GLU A 252 5.75 9.81 -19.15
C GLU A 252 5.35 10.00 -17.67
N ALA A 253 4.35 10.85 -17.40
CA ALA A 253 3.86 11.05 -16.04
C ALA A 253 3.21 9.76 -15.49
N GLU A 254 2.45 9.04 -16.32
CA GLU A 254 1.89 7.74 -15.96
C GLU A 254 2.98 6.69 -15.69
N GLU A 255 3.98 6.57 -16.56
CA GLU A 255 5.10 5.65 -16.36
C GLU A 255 5.84 5.94 -15.04
N ARG A 256 6.17 7.20 -14.79
CA ARG A 256 6.79 7.63 -13.53
C ARG A 256 5.92 7.33 -12.30
N LYS A 257 4.59 7.47 -12.44
CA LYS A 257 3.65 7.12 -11.38
C LYS A 257 3.77 5.63 -11.02
N TYR A 258 3.85 4.73 -12.02
CA TYR A 258 4.03 3.30 -11.73
C TYR A 258 5.35 2.98 -11.05
N LEU A 259 6.44 3.62 -11.48
CA LEU A 259 7.74 3.45 -10.83
C LEU A 259 7.72 3.93 -9.37
N ILE A 260 6.93 4.98 -9.07
CA ILE A 260 6.75 5.45 -7.69
C ILE A 260 5.88 4.49 -6.88
N ASP A 261 4.81 3.95 -7.46
CA ASP A 261 3.97 2.95 -6.80
C ASP A 261 4.81 1.70 -6.46
N ASP A 262 5.66 1.22 -7.37
CA ASP A 262 6.58 0.11 -7.13
C ASP A 262 7.58 0.43 -6.02
N ALA A 263 8.20 1.62 -6.05
CA ALA A 263 9.11 2.07 -5.00
C ALA A 263 8.44 2.17 -3.63
N THR A 264 7.20 2.67 -3.60
CA THR A 264 6.38 2.80 -2.38
C THR A 264 6.09 1.43 -1.78
N CYS A 265 5.60 0.48 -2.60
CA CYS A 265 5.34 -0.89 -2.17
C CYS A 265 6.60 -1.59 -1.64
N ALA A 266 7.75 -1.38 -2.31
CA ALA A 266 9.02 -1.98 -1.87
C ALA A 266 9.51 -1.40 -0.53
N VAL A 267 9.40 -0.09 -0.34
CA VAL A 267 9.78 0.57 0.92
C VAL A 267 8.87 0.12 2.06
N GLU A 268 7.56 0.05 1.85
CA GLU A 268 6.62 -0.47 2.85
C GLU A 268 6.93 -1.92 3.23
N ALA A 269 7.20 -2.77 2.23
CA ALA A 269 7.59 -4.15 2.47
C ALA A 269 8.87 -4.25 3.30
N ALA A 270 9.88 -3.43 2.98
CA ALA A 270 11.14 -3.37 3.71
C ALA A 270 10.99 -2.87 5.14
N MET A 271 10.14 -1.86 5.36
CA MET A 271 9.86 -1.34 6.71
C MET A 271 9.06 -2.31 7.58
N LYS A 272 8.26 -3.19 6.97
CA LYS A 272 7.45 -4.20 7.69
C LYS A 272 8.29 -5.41 8.12
N GLU A 273 9.07 -5.99 7.22
CA GLU A 273 9.75 -7.28 7.46
C GLU A 273 11.28 -7.19 7.30
N GLY A 274 11.83 -6.00 7.01
CA GLY A 274 13.26 -5.81 6.83
C GLY A 274 13.76 -6.11 5.42
N ILE A 275 15.09 -6.11 5.28
CA ILE A 275 15.82 -6.32 4.02
C ILE A 275 16.85 -7.43 4.13
N VAL A 276 17.22 -7.96 2.99
CA VAL A 276 18.32 -8.92 2.80
C VAL A 276 19.17 -8.50 1.60
N PRO A 277 20.38 -9.05 1.42
CA PRO A 277 21.17 -8.85 0.23
C PRO A 277 20.39 -9.26 -1.04
N GLY A 278 20.41 -8.41 -2.04
CA GLY A 278 19.67 -8.60 -3.30
C GLY A 278 20.43 -9.39 -4.36
N GLY A 279 20.17 -9.08 -5.64
CA GLY A 279 20.83 -9.73 -6.76
C GLY A 279 20.60 -11.24 -6.84
N ALA A 280 19.47 -11.69 -6.31
CA ALA A 280 19.08 -13.10 -6.17
C ALA A 280 20.05 -13.97 -5.35
N THR A 281 21.03 -13.37 -4.67
CA THR A 281 22.02 -14.13 -3.87
C THR A 281 21.43 -14.74 -2.60
N THR A 282 20.42 -14.07 -2.02
CA THR A 282 19.67 -14.61 -0.87
C THR A 282 18.96 -15.91 -1.23
N TYR A 283 18.38 -16.05 -2.42
CA TYR A 283 17.80 -17.32 -2.87
C TYR A 283 18.84 -18.43 -2.98
N VAL A 284 20.05 -18.11 -3.51
CA VAL A 284 21.15 -19.08 -3.57
C VAL A 284 21.60 -19.48 -2.15
N HIS A 285 21.71 -18.53 -1.22
CA HIS A 285 22.05 -18.83 0.15
C HIS A 285 21.02 -19.77 0.79
N LEU A 286 19.74 -19.46 0.66
CA LEU A 286 18.65 -20.29 1.16
C LEU A 286 18.67 -21.69 0.54
N SER A 287 19.04 -21.85 -0.74
CA SER A 287 19.17 -23.16 -1.37
C SER A 287 20.25 -24.05 -0.75
N LYS A 288 21.20 -23.47 -0.01
CA LYS A 288 22.30 -24.18 0.67
C LYS A 288 22.01 -24.44 2.15
N THR A 289 20.91 -23.96 2.71
CA THR A 289 20.59 -24.09 4.15
C THR A 289 19.95 -25.43 4.51
N PHE A 290 19.51 -26.22 3.54
CA PHE A 290 18.89 -27.51 3.79
C PHE A 290 19.43 -28.60 2.84
N ASP A 291 19.71 -29.76 3.40
CA ASP A 291 20.17 -30.95 2.70
C ASP A 291 18.99 -31.91 2.50
N ASP A 292 18.19 -31.65 1.50
CA ASP A 292 17.13 -32.57 1.09
C ASP A 292 17.42 -32.99 -0.37
N ASP A 293 18.05 -34.14 -0.53
CA ASP A 293 18.50 -34.62 -1.84
C ASP A 293 17.44 -35.40 -2.62
N GLU A 294 16.24 -35.55 -2.04
CA GLU A 294 15.15 -36.30 -2.65
C GLU A 294 13.82 -35.53 -2.61
N GLY A 295 12.94 -35.81 -3.55
CA GLY A 295 11.58 -35.33 -3.55
C GLY A 295 11.42 -33.81 -3.69
N GLY A 296 10.49 -33.24 -2.92
CA GLY A 296 10.10 -31.83 -3.00
C GLY A 296 11.17 -30.85 -2.52
N GLY A 297 12.03 -31.27 -1.59
CA GLY A 297 13.14 -30.43 -1.10
C GLY A 297 14.17 -30.18 -2.19
N LYS A 298 14.56 -31.21 -2.94
CA LYS A 298 15.46 -31.07 -4.07
C LYS A 298 14.89 -30.12 -5.13
N ILE A 299 13.61 -30.30 -5.48
CA ILE A 299 12.96 -29.44 -6.47
C ILE A 299 13.00 -27.95 -6.01
N LEU A 300 12.71 -27.68 -4.74
CA LEU A 300 12.75 -26.33 -4.19
C LEU A 300 14.17 -25.77 -4.19
N ARG A 301 15.17 -26.56 -3.79
CA ARG A 301 16.58 -26.15 -3.81
C ARG A 301 17.04 -25.74 -5.21
N ASP A 302 16.72 -26.53 -6.21
CA ASP A 302 17.09 -26.26 -7.61
C ASP A 302 16.33 -25.03 -8.13
N ALA A 303 15.05 -24.86 -7.77
CA ALA A 303 14.24 -23.70 -8.13
C ALA A 303 14.73 -22.40 -7.49
N LEU A 304 15.22 -22.43 -6.26
CA LEU A 304 15.78 -21.25 -5.57
C LEU A 304 17.03 -20.71 -6.26
N GLN A 305 17.77 -21.53 -7.01
CA GLN A 305 18.93 -21.03 -7.76
C GLN A 305 18.57 -20.43 -9.12
N ALA A 306 17.35 -20.66 -9.63
CA ALA A 306 16.94 -20.21 -10.95
C ALA A 306 16.96 -18.68 -11.12
N PRO A 307 16.50 -17.84 -10.17
CA PRO A 307 16.57 -16.38 -10.31
C PRO A 307 18.00 -15.88 -10.51
N PHE A 308 18.96 -16.37 -9.73
CA PHE A 308 20.37 -15.99 -9.88
C PHE A 308 20.93 -16.45 -11.23
N LYS A 309 20.60 -17.68 -11.65
CA LYS A 309 21.02 -18.20 -12.95
C LYS A 309 20.55 -17.32 -14.10
N ILE A 310 19.27 -16.94 -14.10
CA ILE A 310 18.69 -16.10 -15.15
C ILE A 310 19.31 -14.70 -15.13
N LEU A 311 19.49 -14.11 -13.95
CA LEU A 311 20.12 -12.80 -13.80
C LEU A 311 21.54 -12.79 -14.40
N MET A 312 22.38 -13.78 -14.05
CA MET A 312 23.73 -13.89 -14.57
C MET A 312 23.74 -14.13 -16.09
N GLN A 313 22.85 -14.96 -16.60
CA GLN A 313 22.73 -15.22 -18.05
C GLN A 313 22.32 -13.95 -18.80
N ASN A 314 21.37 -13.18 -18.32
CA ASN A 314 20.93 -11.93 -18.92
C ASN A 314 22.06 -10.89 -18.94
N ALA A 315 22.92 -10.89 -17.91
CA ALA A 315 24.13 -10.05 -17.87
C ALA A 315 25.29 -10.58 -18.74
N GLY A 316 25.12 -11.71 -19.43
CA GLY A 316 26.18 -12.32 -20.23
C GLY A 316 27.28 -13.01 -19.40
N LEU A 317 27.04 -13.23 -18.11
CA LEU A 317 28.00 -13.80 -17.18
C LEU A 317 27.86 -15.33 -17.07
N ARG A 318 28.97 -16.01 -16.70
CA ARG A 318 29.00 -17.48 -16.58
C ARG A 318 28.48 -17.93 -15.21
N TYR A 319 27.18 -18.24 -15.14
CA TYR A 319 26.50 -18.68 -13.93
C TYR A 319 27.27 -19.72 -13.08
N GLY A 320 27.72 -20.83 -13.69
CA GLY A 320 28.35 -21.92 -12.93
C GLY A 320 29.63 -21.50 -12.20
N VAL A 321 30.44 -20.63 -12.82
CA VAL A 321 31.67 -20.11 -12.18
C VAL A 321 31.33 -19.16 -11.03
N LEU A 322 30.32 -18.32 -11.22
CA LEU A 322 29.93 -17.32 -10.22
C LEU A 322 29.20 -17.96 -9.03
N LEU A 323 28.44 -19.03 -9.27
CA LEU A 323 27.78 -19.79 -8.19
C LEU A 323 28.77 -20.37 -7.19
N ASP A 324 29.91 -20.90 -7.71
CA ASP A 324 30.98 -21.45 -6.86
C ASP A 324 31.72 -20.37 -6.06
N GLN A 325 31.73 -19.13 -6.54
CA GLN A 325 32.34 -17.98 -5.87
C GLN A 325 31.43 -17.39 -4.77
N LEU A 326 30.14 -17.69 -4.75
CA LEU A 326 29.22 -17.24 -3.71
C LEU A 326 29.41 -18.07 -2.42
N THR A 327 30.47 -17.76 -1.69
CA THR A 327 30.83 -18.47 -0.44
C THR A 327 30.33 -17.76 0.82
N PHE A 328 30.13 -16.44 0.76
CA PHE A 328 29.71 -15.62 1.90
C PHE A 328 28.37 -14.96 1.64
N PHE A 329 27.51 -14.97 2.67
CA PHE A 329 26.26 -14.22 2.67
C PHE A 329 26.53 -12.70 2.61
N GLY A 330 25.79 -11.98 1.80
CA GLY A 330 25.97 -10.54 1.58
C GLY A 330 26.92 -10.18 0.45
N ARG A 331 27.69 -11.12 -0.08
CA ARG A 331 28.52 -10.94 -1.28
C ARG A 331 27.76 -11.36 -2.53
N GLY A 332 27.98 -10.65 -3.63
CA GLY A 332 27.37 -10.92 -4.93
C GLY A 332 28.09 -10.21 -6.05
N PHE A 333 27.45 -10.09 -7.19
CA PHE A 333 28.05 -9.52 -8.39
C PHE A 333 27.23 -8.33 -8.87
N ASP A 334 27.91 -7.24 -9.19
CA ASP A 334 27.30 -6.10 -9.85
C ASP A 334 27.15 -6.41 -11.34
N VAL A 335 25.92 -6.69 -11.76
CA VAL A 335 25.59 -7.02 -13.16
C VAL A 335 25.53 -5.79 -14.07
N MET A 336 25.46 -4.59 -13.52
CA MET A 336 25.51 -3.33 -14.25
C MET A 336 26.95 -2.81 -14.39
N GLY A 337 27.90 -3.35 -13.61
CA GLY A 337 29.31 -3.07 -13.65
C GLY A 337 30.11 -4.16 -14.40
N ASP A 338 31.34 -4.41 -13.93
CA ASP A 338 32.25 -5.37 -14.55
C ASP A 338 32.03 -6.83 -14.15
N GLY A 339 30.99 -7.12 -13.36
CA GLY A 339 30.73 -8.45 -12.82
C GLY A 339 31.69 -8.85 -11.67
N GLU A 340 32.35 -7.88 -11.05
CA GLU A 340 33.21 -8.09 -9.89
C GLU A 340 32.36 -8.45 -8.66
N GLN A 341 32.97 -9.21 -7.76
CA GLN A 341 32.34 -9.56 -6.49
C GLN A 341 32.40 -8.39 -5.51
N ILE A 342 31.26 -7.93 -5.09
CA ILE A 342 31.07 -6.76 -4.21
C ILE A 342 30.30 -7.13 -2.94
N ASP A 343 30.33 -6.24 -1.94
CA ASP A 343 29.34 -6.23 -0.86
C ASP A 343 28.05 -5.61 -1.36
N LEU A 344 27.00 -6.41 -1.45
CA LEU A 344 25.72 -6.01 -2.05
C LEU A 344 25.04 -4.92 -1.23
N LYS A 345 25.12 -4.99 0.09
CA LYS A 345 24.48 -4.04 0.99
C LYS A 345 25.15 -2.66 0.95
N GLU A 346 26.49 -2.64 0.93
CA GLU A 346 27.23 -1.37 0.79
C GLU A 346 26.94 -0.67 -0.53
N HIS A 347 26.74 -1.45 -1.60
CA HIS A 347 26.39 -0.94 -2.93
C HIS A 347 24.87 -0.70 -3.12
N GLY A 348 24.08 -0.97 -2.09
CA GLY A 348 22.62 -0.72 -2.13
C GLY A 348 21.81 -1.78 -2.86
N ILE A 349 22.41 -2.91 -3.25
CA ILE A 349 21.72 -4.03 -3.89
C ILE A 349 21.05 -4.88 -2.81
N ILE A 350 19.83 -4.50 -2.47
CA ILE A 350 19.05 -5.06 -1.35
C ILE A 350 17.62 -5.36 -1.77
N ASP A 351 17.06 -6.43 -1.24
CA ASP A 351 15.68 -6.85 -1.52
C ASP A 351 14.85 -6.82 -0.24
N PRO A 352 13.57 -6.39 -0.28
CA PRO A 352 12.66 -6.52 0.84
C PRO A 352 12.34 -8.00 1.14
N VAL A 353 12.42 -8.39 2.40
CA VAL A 353 12.15 -9.77 2.85
C VAL A 353 10.73 -10.22 2.45
N LEU A 354 9.74 -9.36 2.64
CA LEU A 354 8.34 -9.65 2.31
C LEU A 354 8.16 -10.02 0.83
N VAL A 355 8.90 -9.38 -0.08
CA VAL A 355 8.83 -9.67 -1.52
C VAL A 355 9.34 -11.08 -1.81
N ILE A 356 10.51 -11.45 -1.26
CA ILE A 356 11.09 -12.79 -1.41
C ILE A 356 10.16 -13.85 -0.81
N LYS A 357 9.63 -13.58 0.38
CA LYS A 357 8.69 -14.46 1.09
C LYS A 357 7.44 -14.73 0.26
N GLN A 358 6.84 -13.69 -0.30
CA GLN A 358 5.66 -13.82 -1.17
C GLN A 358 5.98 -14.55 -2.48
N ALA A 359 7.13 -14.29 -3.09
CA ALA A 359 7.56 -14.97 -4.31
C ALA A 359 7.70 -16.49 -4.09
N ILE A 360 8.37 -16.92 -3.01
CA ILE A 360 8.52 -18.32 -2.65
C ILE A 360 7.16 -18.95 -2.33
N THR A 361 6.35 -18.29 -1.51
CA THR A 361 5.03 -18.81 -1.08
C THR A 361 4.10 -19.01 -2.28
N ASN A 362 4.00 -18.02 -3.17
CA ASN A 362 3.14 -18.06 -4.33
C ASN A 362 3.62 -19.12 -5.33
N ALA A 363 4.94 -19.20 -5.59
CA ALA A 363 5.49 -20.21 -6.50
C ALA A 363 5.22 -21.63 -6.00
N VAL A 364 5.41 -21.90 -4.71
CA VAL A 364 5.14 -23.23 -4.12
C VAL A 364 3.65 -23.53 -4.12
N SER A 365 2.78 -22.57 -3.82
CA SER A 365 1.32 -22.75 -3.85
C SER A 365 0.82 -23.11 -5.24
N VAL A 366 1.25 -22.36 -6.27
CA VAL A 366 0.86 -22.63 -7.67
C VAL A 366 1.39 -23.99 -8.15
N ALA A 367 2.67 -24.29 -7.87
CA ALA A 367 3.27 -25.58 -8.24
C ALA A 367 2.55 -26.77 -7.56
N SER A 368 2.24 -26.64 -6.26
CA SER A 368 1.51 -27.69 -5.52
C SER A 368 0.09 -27.87 -6.08
N SER A 369 -0.59 -26.78 -6.41
CA SER A 369 -1.92 -26.84 -7.03
C SER A 369 -1.87 -27.51 -8.41
N ALA A 370 -0.88 -27.19 -9.24
CA ALA A 370 -0.70 -27.79 -10.54
C ALA A 370 -0.42 -29.31 -10.46
N LEU A 371 0.40 -29.75 -9.50
CA LEU A 371 0.73 -31.15 -9.28
C LEU A 371 -0.45 -31.96 -8.75
N THR A 372 -1.37 -31.35 -8.02
CA THR A 372 -2.56 -32.03 -7.47
C THR A 372 -3.76 -32.00 -8.40
N THR A 373 -3.70 -31.25 -9.51
CA THR A 373 -4.77 -31.19 -10.49
C THR A 373 -4.73 -32.46 -11.35
N GLY A 374 -5.75 -33.30 -11.24
CA GLY A 374 -5.83 -34.63 -11.88
C GLY A 374 -6.22 -34.63 -13.38
N VAL A 375 -6.23 -33.48 -14.03
CA VAL A 375 -6.51 -33.32 -15.46
C VAL A 375 -5.37 -32.51 -16.07
N LEU A 376 -4.60 -33.19 -16.88
CA LEU A 376 -3.65 -32.61 -17.82
C LEU A 376 -4.29 -32.56 -19.21
#